data_a529c43713ca5c57724c42ef991f094b
#
_entry.id   a529c43713ca5c57724c42ef991f094b
#
_cell.length_a   1.000
_cell.length_b   1.000
_cell.length_c   1.000
_cell.angle_alpha   90.00
_cell.angle_beta   90.00
_cell.angle_gamma   90.00
#
_symmetry.space_group_name_H-M   'P 1'
#
loop_
_entity.id
_entity.type
_entity.pdbx_description
1 polymer ?
#
loop_
_entity_poly.entity_id
_entity_poly.type
_entity_poly.pdbx_seq_one_letter_code
_entity_poly.pdbx_strand_id
1 'polypeptide(L)' 'IERARAAGLHVMVAAIESQNAASIRLHQRLGFVTTGQMPQVGTKFGRWLDLTFMQLTLNPGSEPPLVNKE' A
#
# COMPACT_ATOMS: atom_id res chain seq x y z
N ILE A 1 -8.59 4.35 -7.67
CA ILE A 1 -7.82 3.25 -8.29
C ILE A 1 -7.86 3.35 -9.82
N GLU A 2 -9.04 3.54 -10.38
CA GLU A 2 -9.15 3.58 -11.85
C GLU A 2 -8.38 4.74 -12.44
N ARG A 3 -8.37 5.89 -11.77
CA ARG A 3 -7.61 7.04 -12.26
C ARG A 3 -6.11 6.76 -12.25
N ALA A 4 -5.63 6.14 -11.19
CA ALA A 4 -4.22 5.78 -11.09
C ALA A 4 -3.84 4.73 -12.13
N ARG A 5 -4.73 3.77 -12.37
CA ARG A 5 -4.51 2.74 -13.39
C ARG A 5 -4.46 3.37 -14.77
N ALA A 6 -5.39 4.28 -15.05
CA ALA A 6 -5.42 4.96 -16.35
C ALA A 6 -4.21 5.85 -16.57
N ALA A 7 -3.60 6.34 -15.50
CA ALA A 7 -2.38 7.14 -15.59
C ALA A 7 -1.12 6.31 -15.83
N GLY A 8 -1.25 4.98 -15.88
CA GLY A 8 -0.12 4.12 -16.17
C GLY A 8 0.78 3.82 -14.98
N LEU A 9 0.31 4.10 -13.77
CA LEU A 9 1.09 3.78 -12.58
C LEU A 9 1.18 2.27 -12.40
N HIS A 10 2.33 1.81 -11.91
CA HIS A 10 2.56 0.38 -11.76
C HIS A 10 1.91 -0.19 -10.51
N VAL A 11 2.12 0.46 -9.37
CA VAL A 11 1.58 -0.01 -8.10
C VAL A 11 1.03 1.14 -7.28
N MET A 12 0.17 0.78 -6.34
CA MET A 12 -0.35 1.70 -5.33
C MET A 12 -0.08 1.09 -3.96
N VAL A 13 0.43 1.90 -3.03
CA VAL A 13 0.76 1.44 -1.69
C VAL A 13 -0.13 2.16 -0.69
N ALA A 14 -0.62 1.41 0.28
CA ALA A 14 -1.39 1.94 1.39
C ALA A 14 -0.70 1.60 2.70
N ALA A 15 -0.62 2.58 3.60
CA ALA A 15 -0.14 2.36 4.96
C ALA A 15 -1.32 2.47 5.90
N ILE A 16 -1.62 1.40 6.62
CA ILE A 16 -2.83 1.29 7.43
C ILE A 16 -2.42 0.91 8.84
N GLU A 17 -3.01 1.59 9.84
CA GLU A 17 -2.80 1.16 11.21
C GLU A 17 -3.21 -0.31 11.35
N SER A 18 -2.31 -1.13 11.94
CA SER A 18 -2.49 -2.58 11.96
C SER A 18 -3.74 -3.01 12.71
N GLN A 19 -4.23 -2.19 13.64
CA GLN A 19 -5.44 -2.52 14.39
C GLN A 19 -6.72 -2.10 13.67
N ASN A 20 -6.61 -1.41 12.55
CA ASN A 20 -7.78 -1.01 11.77
C ASN A 20 -8.20 -2.13 10.84
N ALA A 21 -8.83 -3.15 11.42
CA ALA A 21 -9.20 -4.35 10.67
C ALA A 21 -10.19 -4.05 9.54
N ALA A 22 -11.07 -3.07 9.74
CA ALA A 22 -12.05 -2.73 8.72
C ALA A 22 -11.38 -2.16 7.47
N SER A 23 -10.40 -1.29 7.67
CA SER A 23 -9.67 -0.71 6.55
C SER A 23 -8.84 -1.76 5.83
N ILE A 24 -8.20 -2.64 6.58
CA ILE A 24 -7.42 -3.73 5.98
C ILE A 24 -8.32 -4.61 5.12
N ARG A 25 -9.49 -5.00 5.64
CA ARG A 25 -10.42 -5.81 4.88
C ARG A 25 -10.91 -5.10 3.62
N LEU A 26 -11.16 -3.79 3.73
CA LEU A 26 -11.57 -3.03 2.56
C LEU A 26 -10.51 -3.07 1.47
N HIS A 27 -9.24 -2.86 1.85
CA HIS A 27 -8.15 -2.90 0.88
C HIS A 27 -7.98 -4.29 0.28
N GLN A 28 -8.15 -5.33 1.09
CA GLN A 28 -8.11 -6.70 0.57
C GLN A 28 -9.18 -6.93 -0.49
N ARG A 29 -10.38 -6.40 -0.28
CA ARG A 29 -11.47 -6.53 -1.26
C ARG A 29 -11.14 -5.80 -2.56
N LEU A 30 -10.36 -4.74 -2.47
CA LEU A 30 -9.93 -3.99 -3.66
C LEU A 30 -8.76 -4.66 -4.37
N GLY A 31 -8.26 -5.76 -3.83
CA GLY A 31 -7.15 -6.49 -4.44
C GLY A 31 -5.78 -6.20 -3.85
N PHE A 32 -5.71 -5.37 -2.82
CA PHE A 32 -4.44 -5.12 -2.13
C PHE A 32 -4.00 -6.37 -1.38
N VAL A 33 -2.70 -6.58 -1.34
CA VAL A 33 -2.09 -7.65 -0.55
C VAL A 33 -1.14 -7.04 0.46
N THR A 34 -1.02 -7.68 1.63
CA THR A 34 -0.09 -7.24 2.66
C THR A 34 1.33 -7.55 2.22
N THR A 35 2.18 -6.53 2.23
CA THR A 35 3.58 -6.68 1.82
C THR A 35 4.56 -6.47 2.96
N GLY A 36 4.12 -5.90 4.09
CA GLY A 36 5.02 -5.71 5.21
C GLY A 36 4.34 -5.07 6.39
N GLN A 37 5.04 -5.07 7.50
CA GLN A 37 4.58 -4.43 8.73
C GLN A 37 5.74 -3.71 9.37
N MET A 38 5.45 -2.54 9.95
CA MET A 38 6.45 -1.78 10.68
C MET A 38 5.91 -1.55 12.09
N PRO A 39 6.44 -2.26 13.08
CA PRO A 39 5.96 -2.09 14.44
C PRO A 39 6.49 -0.81 15.06
N GLN A 40 5.64 -0.18 15.86
CA GLN A 40 6.01 0.95 16.71
C GLN A 40 6.64 2.11 15.94
N VAL A 41 6.09 2.41 14.76
CA VAL A 41 6.61 3.49 13.91
C VAL A 41 5.85 4.80 14.08
N GLY A 42 4.79 4.81 14.87
CA GLY A 42 4.03 6.03 15.12
C GLY A 42 3.45 6.03 16.50
N THR A 43 2.90 7.17 16.91
CA THR A 43 2.22 7.29 18.19
C THR A 43 0.89 7.98 18.00
N LYS A 44 -0.07 7.63 18.84
CA LYS A 44 -1.38 8.25 18.87
C LYS A 44 -1.98 8.08 20.26
N PHE A 45 -2.37 9.19 20.87
CA PHE A 45 -2.97 9.16 22.20
C PHE A 45 -2.12 8.38 23.21
N GLY A 46 -0.80 8.58 23.18
CA GLY A 46 0.10 7.93 24.12
C GLY A 46 0.35 6.46 23.87
N ARG A 47 -0.03 5.95 22.70
CA ARG A 47 0.20 4.55 22.31
C ARG A 47 1.11 4.46 21.11
N TRP A 48 1.90 3.41 21.07
CA TRP A 48 2.65 3.06 19.87
C TRP A 48 1.70 2.50 18.83
N LEU A 49 1.94 2.83 17.58
CA LEU A 49 1.17 2.32 16.45
C LEU A 49 2.04 1.47 15.56
N ASP A 50 1.48 0.34 15.14
CA ASP A 50 2.08 -0.49 14.10
C ASP A 50 1.40 -0.16 12.78
N LEU A 51 2.16 -0.14 11.70
CA LEU A 51 1.62 0.07 10.37
C LEU A 51 1.71 -1.20 9.55
N THR A 52 0.64 -1.50 8.83
CA THR A 52 0.58 -2.57 7.86
C THR A 52 0.63 -1.94 6.48
N PHE A 53 1.58 -2.37 5.66
CA PHE A 53 1.69 -1.89 4.29
C PHE A 53 1.03 -2.88 3.35
N MET A 54 0.19 -2.35 2.47
CA MET A 54 -0.51 -3.14 1.47
C MET A 54 -0.25 -2.56 0.10
N GLN A 55 -0.25 -3.41 -0.89
CA GLN A 55 0.13 -3.03 -2.25
C GLN A 55 -0.85 -3.62 -3.25
N LEU A 56 -1.21 -2.80 -4.23
CA LEU A 56 -2.01 -3.22 -5.36
C LEU A 56 -1.23 -2.96 -6.63
N THR A 57 -1.02 -4.01 -7.42
CA THR A 57 -0.40 -3.85 -8.73
C THR A 57 -1.46 -3.39 -9.70
N LEU A 58 -1.29 -2.19 -10.24
CA LEU A 58 -2.29 -1.55 -11.10
C LEU A 58 -2.14 -1.99 -12.55
N ASN A 59 -0.90 -2.07 -13.02
CA ASN A 59 -0.59 -2.43 -14.40
C ASN A 59 0.46 -3.53 -14.39
N PRO A 60 0.05 -4.80 -14.16
CA PRO A 60 1.02 -5.89 -13.96
C PRO A 60 1.94 -6.12 -15.15
N GLY A 61 1.46 -5.80 -16.35
CA GLY A 61 2.28 -5.99 -17.55
C GLY A 61 3.19 -4.84 -17.89
N SER A 62 3.20 -3.77 -17.09
CA SER A 62 4.04 -2.63 -17.40
C SER A 62 5.51 -2.96 -17.14
N GLU A 63 6.37 -2.37 -17.94
CA GLU A 63 7.81 -2.58 -17.81
C GLU A 63 8.45 -1.47 -16.99
N PRO A 64 9.59 -1.75 -16.35
CA PRO A 64 10.32 -0.70 -15.65
C PRO A 64 10.75 0.38 -16.62
N PRO A 65 10.96 1.61 -16.14
CA PRO A 65 11.50 2.66 -17.00
C PRO A 65 12.85 2.26 -17.59
N LEU A 66 13.06 2.60 -18.86
CA LEU A 66 14.31 2.28 -19.52
C LEU A 66 15.45 3.16 -19.04
N VAL A 67 15.14 4.36 -18.58
CA VAL A 67 16.15 5.28 -18.11
C VAL A 67 16.43 5.01 -16.65
N ASN A 68 17.69 4.77 -16.35
CA ASN A 68 18.12 4.52 -15.00
C ASN A 68 18.81 5.75 -14.43
N LYS A 69 18.36 6.20 -13.27
CA LYS A 69 18.83 7.43 -12.66
C LYS A 69 19.91 7.23 -11.62
N GLU A 70 20.28 6.07 -11.33
CA GLU A 70 21.32 5.85 -10.33
C GLU A 70 22.69 6.27 -10.73
#